data_726e759ab14b7880a88329bd991f5c0d
#
_entry.id   726e759ab14b7880a88329bd991f5c0d
#
_cell.length_a   1.000
_cell.length_b   1.000
_cell.length_c   1.000
_cell.angle_alpha   90.00
_cell.angle_beta   90.00
_cell.angle_gamma   90.00
#
_symmetry.space_group_name_H-M   'P 1'
#
loop_
_entity.id
_entity.type
_entity.pdbx_description
1 polymer ?
#
loop_
_entity_poly.entity_id
_entity_poly.type
_entity_poly.pdbx_seq_one_letter_code
_entity_poly.pdbx_strand_id
1 'polypeptide(L)'
;MQDRLTRLRNILEKEGLDGLLISSRPNTFYYTGFTGTTSKCLVTKENAFLVVDFRYSVQAKGQVYTGIEVIEHEKDVNDSLNTLCTRYGVGSLGIEGEDVTFSGYHSLCENLKDVKTMKDIQDSLNRVRIIKDSEELLLIQKAVDLADNAFTEILPFLKPGVREYEVALELEYSMKKMGASGVSFETIIASGPRSALSSRVSMSSR
;
A
#
# COMPACT_ATOMS: atom_id res chain seq x y z
N MET A 1 -3.39 5.97 15.80
CA MET A 1 -3.75 4.69 15.14
C MET A 1 -5.25 4.38 15.18
N GLN A 2 -5.92 4.51 16.31
CA GLN A 2 -7.40 4.37 16.40
C GLN A 2 -8.16 5.31 15.46
N ASP A 3 -7.56 6.44 15.12
CA ASP A 3 -8.08 7.43 14.17
C ASP A 3 -8.24 6.89 12.71
N ARG A 4 -7.38 5.98 12.24
CA ARG A 4 -7.43 5.49 10.84
C ARG A 4 -8.65 4.62 10.55
N LEU A 5 -9.05 3.74 11.47
CA LEU A 5 -10.31 2.99 11.35
C LEU A 5 -11.52 3.92 11.44
N THR A 6 -11.46 4.93 12.29
CA THR A 6 -12.51 5.96 12.38
C THR A 6 -12.65 6.73 11.05
N ARG A 7 -11.54 7.06 10.39
CA ARG A 7 -11.57 7.69 9.06
C ARG A 7 -12.24 6.79 8.00
N LEU A 8 -12.00 5.46 8.02
CA LEU A 8 -12.69 4.51 7.14
C LEU A 8 -14.19 4.46 7.45
N ARG A 9 -14.57 4.45 8.73
CA ARG A 9 -15.98 4.46 9.13
C ARG A 9 -16.70 5.75 8.72
N ASN A 10 -16.03 6.89 8.76
CA ASN A 10 -16.57 8.13 8.23
C ASN A 10 -16.80 8.07 6.70
N ILE A 11 -15.94 7.33 5.95
CA ILE A 11 -16.19 7.06 4.53
C ILE A 11 -17.46 6.20 4.38
N LEU A 12 -17.60 5.12 5.14
CA LEU A 12 -18.82 4.28 5.13
C LEU A 12 -20.07 5.10 5.30
N GLU A 13 -20.10 5.95 6.33
CA GLU A 13 -21.25 6.79 6.64
C GLU A 13 -21.55 7.79 5.50
N LYS A 14 -20.52 8.50 5.04
CA LYS A 14 -20.64 9.49 3.97
C LYS A 14 -21.11 8.91 2.65
N GLU A 15 -20.60 7.72 2.29
CA GLU A 15 -20.91 7.04 1.03
C GLU A 15 -22.21 6.20 1.12
N GLY A 16 -22.78 6.05 2.33
CA GLY A 16 -23.99 5.26 2.58
C GLY A 16 -23.77 3.76 2.37
N LEU A 17 -22.62 3.23 2.76
CA LEU A 17 -22.22 1.85 2.56
C LEU A 17 -22.26 1.05 3.87
N ASP A 18 -22.40 -0.27 3.75
CA ASP A 18 -22.36 -1.20 4.89
C ASP A 18 -20.95 -1.73 5.16
N GLY A 19 -20.10 -1.81 4.12
CA GLY A 19 -18.73 -2.29 4.23
C GLY A 19 -17.78 -1.63 3.24
N LEU A 20 -16.48 -1.62 3.57
CA LEU A 20 -15.36 -1.26 2.69
C LEU A 20 -14.42 -2.45 2.56
N LEU A 21 -14.06 -2.80 1.33
CA LEU A 21 -13.04 -3.80 1.02
C LEU A 21 -11.77 -3.08 0.58
N ILE A 22 -10.76 -3.10 1.45
CA ILE A 22 -9.42 -2.56 1.19
C ILE A 22 -8.57 -3.71 0.66
N SER A 23 -8.01 -3.56 -0.51
CA SER A 23 -7.29 -4.61 -1.23
C SER A 23 -5.88 -4.20 -1.64
N SER A 24 -5.66 -2.93 -1.96
CA SER A 24 -4.34 -2.44 -2.34
C SER A 24 -3.34 -2.53 -1.18
N ARG A 25 -2.13 -2.93 -1.49
CA ARG A 25 -1.06 -3.06 -0.49
C ARG A 25 -0.78 -1.75 0.27
N PRO A 26 -0.71 -0.56 -0.39
CA PRO A 26 -0.50 0.70 0.31
C PRO A 26 -1.61 1.04 1.30
N ASN A 27 -2.87 0.83 0.92
CA ASN A 27 -4.00 1.11 1.80
C ASN A 27 -4.13 0.07 2.90
N THR A 28 -3.91 -1.22 2.60
CA THR A 28 -3.86 -2.26 3.63
C THR A 28 -2.82 -1.92 4.69
N PHE A 29 -1.59 -1.59 4.28
CA PHE A 29 -0.55 -1.15 5.23
C PHE A 29 -0.98 0.09 6.02
N TYR A 30 -1.47 1.11 5.33
CA TYR A 30 -1.89 2.37 5.96
C TYR A 30 -2.96 2.17 7.03
N TYR A 31 -4.01 1.42 6.70
CA TYR A 31 -5.16 1.25 7.59
C TYR A 31 -5.01 0.13 8.63
N THR A 32 -4.15 -0.86 8.37
CA THR A 32 -4.04 -2.03 9.25
C THR A 32 -2.68 -2.21 9.91
N GLY A 33 -1.62 -1.59 9.39
CA GLY A 33 -0.23 -1.83 9.81
C GLY A 33 0.39 -3.08 9.17
N PHE A 34 -0.37 -3.89 8.45
CA PHE A 34 0.11 -5.13 7.87
C PHE A 34 1.01 -4.90 6.65
N THR A 35 2.21 -5.48 6.65
CA THR A 35 3.24 -5.29 5.61
C THR A 35 3.30 -6.42 4.58
N GLY A 36 2.51 -7.47 4.73
CA GLY A 36 2.48 -8.59 3.79
C GLY A 36 1.98 -8.20 2.40
N THR A 37 2.18 -9.10 1.44
CA THR A 37 1.89 -8.82 0.03
C THR A 37 0.48 -9.24 -0.41
N THR A 38 -0.17 -10.11 0.36
CA THR A 38 -1.49 -10.66 0.01
C THR A 38 -2.41 -10.61 1.22
N SER A 39 -3.47 -9.82 1.11
CA SER A 39 -4.51 -9.71 2.13
C SER A 39 -5.71 -8.94 1.59
N LYS A 40 -6.84 -9.07 2.27
CA LYS A 40 -8.03 -8.24 2.06
C LYS A 40 -8.51 -7.75 3.42
N CYS A 41 -8.78 -6.46 3.55
CA CYS A 41 -9.32 -5.91 4.79
C CYS A 41 -10.78 -5.49 4.58
N LEU A 42 -11.70 -6.14 5.30
CA LEU A 42 -13.11 -5.77 5.33
C LEU A 42 -13.37 -4.92 6.57
N VAL A 43 -13.91 -3.74 6.37
CA VAL A 43 -14.29 -2.82 7.45
C VAL A 43 -15.79 -2.58 7.39
N THR A 44 -16.47 -2.77 8.50
CA THR A 44 -17.89 -2.44 8.71
C THR A 44 -18.02 -1.29 9.70
N LYS A 45 -19.24 -0.87 10.00
CA LYS A 45 -19.50 0.19 10.99
C LYS A 45 -18.86 -0.11 12.35
N GLU A 46 -18.87 -1.37 12.78
CA GLU A 46 -18.41 -1.77 14.11
C GLU A 46 -17.14 -2.61 14.08
N ASN A 47 -16.92 -3.40 13.05
CA ASN A 47 -15.87 -4.41 12.99
C ASN A 47 -14.87 -4.14 11.87
N ALA A 48 -13.67 -4.67 12.02
CA ALA A 48 -12.63 -4.67 10.99
C ALA A 48 -11.90 -6.02 10.99
N PHE A 49 -11.74 -6.59 9.80
CA PHE A 49 -11.17 -7.92 9.60
C PHE A 49 -10.04 -7.84 8.57
N LEU A 50 -8.89 -8.42 8.89
CA LEU A 50 -7.84 -8.67 7.92
C LEU A 50 -7.83 -10.15 7.55
N VAL A 51 -8.24 -10.46 6.33
CA VAL A 51 -8.25 -11.82 5.79
C VAL A 51 -6.91 -12.08 5.11
N VAL A 52 -6.21 -13.13 5.54
CA VAL A 52 -4.88 -13.53 5.07
C VAL A 52 -4.83 -15.04 4.84
N ASP A 53 -3.85 -15.49 4.07
CA ASP A 53 -3.55 -16.92 3.98
C ASP A 53 -2.64 -17.39 5.14
N PHE A 54 -2.48 -18.73 5.29
CA PHE A 54 -1.71 -19.34 6.37
C PHE A 54 -0.27 -18.82 6.51
N ARG A 55 0.37 -18.40 5.40
CA ARG A 55 1.76 -17.88 5.38
C ARG A 55 1.89 -16.59 6.18
N TYR A 56 0.82 -15.81 6.22
CA TYR A 56 0.80 -14.50 6.86
C TYR A 56 0.07 -14.44 8.20
N SER A 57 -0.54 -15.53 8.66
CA SER A 57 -1.36 -15.54 9.88
C SER A 57 -0.59 -15.07 11.12
N VAL A 58 0.62 -15.60 11.34
CA VAL A 58 1.45 -15.20 12.49
C VAL A 58 1.92 -13.75 12.36
N GLN A 59 2.38 -13.37 11.17
CA GLN A 59 2.83 -12.00 10.90
C GLN A 59 1.70 -10.99 11.12
N ALA A 60 0.51 -11.26 10.57
CA ALA A 60 -0.64 -10.38 10.69
C ALA A 60 -1.05 -10.17 12.15
N LYS A 61 -1.14 -11.25 12.95
CA LYS A 61 -1.46 -11.17 14.39
C LYS A 61 -0.46 -10.32 15.18
N GLY A 62 0.81 -10.27 14.74
CA GLY A 62 1.84 -9.45 15.38
C GLY A 62 1.91 -8.00 14.92
N GLN A 63 1.29 -7.67 13.78
CA GLN A 63 1.43 -6.34 13.14
C GLN A 63 0.17 -5.47 13.16
N VAL A 64 -1.02 -6.10 13.08
CA VAL A 64 -2.26 -5.34 12.92
C VAL A 64 -2.55 -4.43 14.11
N TYR A 65 -3.13 -3.29 13.81
CA TYR A 65 -3.56 -2.35 14.83
C TYR A 65 -4.70 -2.93 15.69
N THR A 66 -4.79 -2.46 16.94
CA THR A 66 -5.87 -2.82 17.84
C THR A 66 -7.24 -2.54 17.21
N GLY A 67 -8.16 -3.49 17.35
CA GLY A 67 -9.51 -3.40 16.79
C GLY A 67 -9.66 -4.04 15.41
N ILE A 68 -8.63 -4.72 14.90
CA ILE A 68 -8.67 -5.52 13.67
C ILE A 68 -8.53 -6.99 14.03
N GLU A 69 -9.49 -7.80 13.64
CA GLU A 69 -9.47 -9.25 13.79
C GLU A 69 -8.77 -9.88 12.56
N VAL A 70 -7.83 -10.78 12.83
CA VAL A 70 -7.13 -11.52 11.75
C VAL A 70 -7.86 -12.83 11.49
N ILE A 71 -8.30 -13.00 10.26
CA ILE A 71 -8.98 -14.21 9.76
C ILE A 71 -8.04 -14.92 8.79
N GLU A 72 -7.74 -16.19 9.05
CA GLU A 72 -7.04 -17.05 8.13
C GLU A 72 -8.05 -17.76 7.22
N HIS A 73 -7.93 -17.58 5.89
CA HIS A 73 -8.76 -18.32 4.95
C HIS A 73 -8.12 -19.67 4.61
N GLU A 74 -8.94 -20.71 4.49
CA GLU A 74 -8.46 -22.08 4.22
C GLU A 74 -8.20 -22.32 2.72
N LYS A 75 -9.13 -21.92 1.85
CA LYS A 75 -9.09 -22.21 0.41
C LYS A 75 -9.07 -20.95 -0.43
N ASP A 76 -10.12 -20.15 -0.34
CA ASP A 76 -10.31 -18.93 -1.11
C ASP A 76 -10.64 -17.76 -0.18
N VAL A 77 -10.01 -16.63 -0.44
CA VAL A 77 -10.28 -15.39 0.30
C VAL A 77 -11.74 -14.94 0.15
N ASN A 78 -12.36 -15.20 -1.01
CA ASN A 78 -13.75 -14.84 -1.28
C ASN A 78 -14.74 -15.62 -0.42
N ASP A 79 -14.47 -16.89 -0.06
CA ASP A 79 -15.31 -17.66 0.84
C ASP A 79 -15.38 -17.02 2.23
N SER A 80 -14.22 -16.58 2.74
CA SER A 80 -14.14 -15.87 4.01
C SER A 80 -14.83 -14.52 3.95
N LEU A 81 -14.61 -13.76 2.85
CA LEU A 81 -15.27 -12.47 2.64
C LEU A 81 -16.80 -12.64 2.56
N ASN A 82 -17.31 -13.64 1.82
CA ASN A 82 -18.73 -13.92 1.75
C ASN A 82 -19.33 -14.25 3.12
N THR A 83 -18.64 -15.10 3.89
CA THR A 83 -19.06 -15.45 5.26
C THR A 83 -19.14 -14.21 6.15
N LEU A 84 -18.14 -13.32 6.07
CA LEU A 84 -18.13 -12.08 6.85
C LEU A 84 -19.23 -11.11 6.37
N CYS A 85 -19.41 -10.94 5.06
CA CYS A 85 -20.46 -10.08 4.51
C CYS A 85 -21.84 -10.53 4.94
N THR A 86 -22.13 -11.83 4.85
CA THR A 86 -23.39 -12.41 5.32
C THR A 86 -23.58 -12.21 6.82
N ARG A 87 -22.56 -12.55 7.62
CA ARG A 87 -22.63 -12.46 9.09
C ARG A 87 -22.88 -11.04 9.59
N TYR A 88 -22.31 -10.04 8.93
CA TYR A 88 -22.38 -8.64 9.35
C TYR A 88 -23.35 -7.80 8.50
N GLY A 89 -24.17 -8.43 7.65
CA GLY A 89 -25.24 -7.78 6.90
C GLY A 89 -24.73 -6.75 5.88
N VAL A 90 -23.59 -7.01 5.22
CA VAL A 90 -23.02 -6.13 4.22
C VAL A 90 -23.76 -6.32 2.90
N GLY A 91 -24.74 -5.45 2.64
CA GLY A 91 -25.51 -5.42 1.38
C GLY A 91 -24.93 -4.45 0.33
N SER A 92 -24.19 -3.45 0.77
CA SER A 92 -23.50 -2.48 -0.08
C SER A 92 -22.02 -2.39 0.30
N LEU A 93 -21.14 -2.55 -0.69
CA LEU A 93 -19.69 -2.67 -0.49
C LEU A 93 -18.91 -1.61 -1.29
N GLY A 94 -18.07 -0.85 -0.61
CA GLY A 94 -17.07 0.00 -1.26
C GLY A 94 -15.82 -0.80 -1.65
N ILE A 95 -15.31 -0.61 -2.84
CA ILE A 95 -14.11 -1.26 -3.37
C ILE A 95 -13.11 -0.25 -3.93
N GLU A 96 -11.86 -0.62 -4.02
CA GLU A 96 -10.80 0.19 -4.62
C GLU A 96 -10.77 -0.03 -6.14
N GLY A 97 -11.36 0.90 -6.90
CA GLY A 97 -11.52 0.76 -8.35
C GLY A 97 -10.20 0.74 -9.13
N GLU A 98 -9.15 1.36 -8.61
CA GLU A 98 -7.81 1.33 -9.24
C GLU A 98 -7.04 0.04 -8.96
N ASP A 99 -7.38 -0.71 -7.91
CA ASP A 99 -6.71 -1.95 -7.52
C ASP A 99 -7.47 -3.20 -7.99
N VAL A 100 -8.79 -3.16 -7.93
CA VAL A 100 -9.64 -4.30 -8.30
C VAL A 100 -9.66 -4.45 -9.82
N THR A 101 -9.04 -5.52 -10.32
CA THR A 101 -9.07 -5.83 -11.75
C THR A 101 -10.49 -6.21 -12.20
N PHE A 102 -10.75 -6.14 -13.51
CA PHE A 102 -12.05 -6.54 -14.08
C PHE A 102 -12.43 -7.98 -13.68
N SER A 103 -11.49 -8.92 -13.77
CA SER A 103 -11.73 -10.32 -13.34
C SER A 103 -11.94 -10.43 -11.83
N GLY A 104 -11.23 -9.63 -11.04
CA GLY A 104 -11.42 -9.54 -9.59
C GLY A 104 -12.83 -9.04 -9.22
N TYR A 105 -13.32 -8.02 -9.92
CA TYR A 105 -14.67 -7.50 -9.74
C TYR A 105 -15.74 -8.57 -10.06
N HIS A 106 -15.60 -9.27 -11.17
CA HIS A 106 -16.52 -10.38 -11.52
C HIS A 106 -16.49 -11.47 -10.46
N SER A 107 -15.30 -11.86 -10.00
CA SER A 107 -15.16 -12.86 -8.93
C SER A 107 -15.83 -12.41 -7.63
N LEU A 108 -15.70 -11.14 -7.24
CA LEU A 108 -16.43 -10.61 -6.07
C LEU A 108 -17.94 -10.67 -6.27
N CYS A 109 -18.46 -10.28 -7.45
CA CYS A 109 -19.90 -10.35 -7.77
C CYS A 109 -20.45 -11.77 -7.72
N GLU A 110 -19.67 -12.76 -8.18
CA GLU A 110 -20.07 -14.15 -8.20
C GLU A 110 -20.05 -14.79 -6.79
N ASN A 111 -19.12 -14.40 -5.95
CA ASN A 111 -18.90 -15.05 -4.66
C ASN A 111 -19.61 -14.36 -3.48
N LEU A 112 -19.73 -13.04 -3.48
CA LEU A 112 -20.37 -12.30 -2.37
C LEU A 112 -21.90 -12.24 -2.58
N LYS A 113 -22.60 -13.28 -2.12
CA LYS A 113 -24.03 -13.53 -2.43
C LYS A 113 -24.99 -12.46 -1.90
N ASP A 114 -24.69 -11.90 -0.74
CA ASP A 114 -25.57 -10.92 -0.07
C ASP A 114 -25.24 -9.47 -0.46
N VAL A 115 -24.09 -9.23 -1.06
CA VAL A 115 -23.70 -7.90 -1.57
C VAL A 115 -24.48 -7.58 -2.84
N LYS A 116 -25.38 -6.60 -2.76
CA LYS A 116 -26.26 -6.18 -3.86
C LYS A 116 -25.66 -5.09 -4.73
N THR A 117 -24.82 -4.24 -4.11
CA THR A 117 -24.19 -3.11 -4.81
C THR A 117 -22.73 -3.00 -4.43
N MET A 118 -21.90 -2.71 -5.42
CA MET A 118 -20.49 -2.36 -5.23
C MET A 118 -20.24 -0.96 -5.77
N LYS A 119 -19.50 -0.15 -5.03
CA LYS A 119 -19.20 1.24 -5.38
C LYS A 119 -17.69 1.47 -5.31
N ASP A 120 -17.16 2.15 -6.31
CA ASP A 120 -15.77 2.63 -6.24
C ASP A 120 -15.64 3.75 -5.20
N ILE A 121 -14.70 3.58 -4.28
CA ILE A 121 -14.40 4.52 -3.20
C ILE A 121 -12.96 5.06 -3.26
N GLN A 122 -12.26 4.85 -4.38
CA GLN A 122 -10.86 5.22 -4.53
C GLN A 122 -10.58 6.68 -4.16
N ASP A 123 -11.37 7.60 -4.71
CA ASP A 123 -11.24 9.03 -4.41
C ASP A 123 -11.41 9.34 -2.92
N SER A 124 -12.34 8.68 -2.24
CA SER A 124 -12.59 8.90 -0.81
C SER A 124 -11.42 8.41 0.04
N LEU A 125 -10.80 7.27 -0.32
CA LEU A 125 -9.58 6.76 0.31
C LEU A 125 -8.37 7.66 0.06
N ASN A 126 -8.20 8.12 -1.19
CA ASN A 126 -7.10 8.99 -1.57
C ASN A 126 -7.15 10.31 -0.79
N ARG A 127 -8.33 10.92 -0.64
CA ARG A 127 -8.51 12.18 0.12
C ARG A 127 -8.07 12.07 1.57
N VAL A 128 -8.31 10.93 2.22
CA VAL A 128 -7.87 10.70 3.61
C VAL A 128 -6.35 10.72 3.73
N ARG A 129 -5.63 10.20 2.72
CA ARG A 129 -4.17 10.09 2.72
C ARG A 129 -3.44 11.35 2.22
N ILE A 130 -4.16 12.30 1.59
CA ILE A 130 -3.56 13.57 1.14
C ILE A 130 -3.07 14.38 2.34
N ILE A 131 -3.83 14.42 3.43
CA ILE A 131 -3.46 15.15 4.65
C ILE A 131 -2.69 14.21 5.56
N LYS A 132 -1.39 14.49 5.76
CA LYS A 132 -0.49 13.69 6.59
C LYS A 132 -0.62 14.11 8.05
N ASP A 133 -0.61 13.14 8.95
CA ASP A 133 -0.49 13.42 10.38
C ASP A 133 0.97 13.67 10.79
N SER A 134 1.19 14.02 12.08
CA SER A 134 2.52 14.37 12.58
C SER A 134 3.51 13.21 12.53
N GLU A 135 3.05 11.96 12.75
CA GLU A 135 3.91 10.78 12.68
C GLU A 135 4.32 10.49 11.23
N GLU A 136 3.39 10.64 10.29
CA GLU A 136 3.65 10.50 8.85
C GLU A 136 4.63 11.55 8.36
N LEU A 137 4.48 12.81 8.80
CA LEU A 137 5.42 13.89 8.46
C LEU A 137 6.83 13.60 8.98
N LEU A 138 6.97 13.07 10.20
CA LEU A 138 8.26 12.67 10.73
C LEU A 138 8.91 11.54 9.92
N LEU A 139 8.14 10.56 9.46
CA LEU A 139 8.66 9.48 8.63
C LEU A 139 9.08 9.98 7.23
N ILE A 140 8.28 10.87 6.64
CA ILE A 140 8.62 11.51 5.36
C ILE A 140 9.91 12.33 5.51
N GLN A 141 10.03 13.13 6.58
CA GLN A 141 11.25 13.91 6.82
C GLN A 141 12.48 13.01 6.97
N LYS A 142 12.38 11.90 7.71
CA LYS A 142 13.49 10.91 7.81
C LYS A 142 13.88 10.34 6.46
N ALA A 143 12.91 10.07 5.58
CA ALA A 143 13.20 9.56 4.23
C ALA A 143 13.89 10.61 3.37
N VAL A 144 13.50 11.89 3.47
CA VAL A 144 14.16 13.02 2.80
C VAL A 144 15.60 13.18 3.31
N ASP A 145 15.79 13.26 4.63
CA ASP A 145 17.12 13.42 5.24
C ASP A 145 18.08 12.28 4.84
N LEU A 146 17.54 11.05 4.75
CA LEU A 146 18.30 9.89 4.32
C LEU A 146 18.72 10.02 2.85
N ALA A 147 17.82 10.43 1.97
CA ALA A 147 18.13 10.63 0.55
C ALA A 147 19.18 11.75 0.34
N ASP A 148 19.05 12.86 1.05
CA ASP A 148 19.99 13.99 0.99
C ASP A 148 21.39 13.59 1.50
N ASN A 149 21.45 12.83 2.60
CA ASN A 149 22.70 12.31 3.14
C ASN A 149 23.37 11.32 2.19
N ALA A 150 22.60 10.39 1.61
CA ALA A 150 23.12 9.44 0.64
C ALA A 150 23.64 10.15 -0.62
N PHE A 151 22.93 11.16 -1.12
CA PHE A 151 23.40 11.97 -2.23
C PHE A 151 24.71 12.69 -1.88
N THR A 152 24.81 13.26 -0.71
CA THR A 152 26.04 13.94 -0.25
C THR A 152 27.23 12.97 -0.15
N GLU A 153 26.97 11.74 0.35
CA GLU A 153 28.01 10.70 0.48
C GLU A 153 28.57 10.27 -0.87
N ILE A 154 27.77 10.22 -1.93
CA ILE A 154 28.23 9.79 -3.26
C ILE A 154 28.92 10.90 -4.08
N LEU A 155 28.84 12.19 -3.69
CA LEU A 155 29.47 13.28 -4.45
C LEU A 155 30.96 13.05 -4.76
N PRO A 156 31.80 12.57 -3.83
CA PRO A 156 33.20 12.26 -4.13
C PRO A 156 33.43 11.13 -5.12
N PHE A 157 32.42 10.27 -5.31
CA PHE A 157 32.44 9.17 -6.26
C PHE A 157 32.18 9.65 -7.72
N LEU A 158 31.49 10.77 -7.88
CA LEU A 158 31.15 11.34 -9.19
C LEU A 158 32.39 11.93 -9.86
N LYS A 159 33.05 11.14 -10.71
CA LYS A 159 34.28 11.52 -11.44
C LYS A 159 34.13 11.17 -12.92
N PRO A 160 34.85 11.90 -13.80
CA PRO A 160 34.93 11.53 -15.22
C PRO A 160 35.33 10.06 -15.38
N GLY A 161 34.58 9.31 -16.21
CA GLY A 161 34.82 7.91 -16.47
C GLY A 161 33.98 6.93 -15.62
N VAL A 162 33.30 7.40 -14.58
CA VAL A 162 32.31 6.57 -13.83
C VAL A 162 31.06 6.43 -14.68
N ARG A 163 30.53 5.22 -14.76
CA ARG A 163 29.34 4.92 -15.55
C ARG A 163 28.04 5.23 -14.77
N GLU A 164 26.99 5.62 -15.47
CA GLU A 164 25.70 5.97 -14.86
C GLU A 164 25.15 4.88 -13.94
N TYR A 165 25.24 3.60 -14.32
CA TYR A 165 24.77 2.50 -13.49
C TYR A 165 25.62 2.29 -12.22
N GLU A 166 26.92 2.62 -12.26
CA GLU A 166 27.78 2.55 -11.07
C GLU A 166 27.38 3.62 -10.05
N VAL A 167 27.01 4.80 -10.53
CA VAL A 167 26.45 5.86 -9.69
C VAL A 167 25.12 5.45 -9.08
N ALA A 168 24.23 4.82 -9.86
CA ALA A 168 22.95 4.31 -9.37
C ALA A 168 23.15 3.28 -8.27
N LEU A 169 24.02 2.30 -8.50
CA LEU A 169 24.34 1.25 -7.51
C LEU A 169 24.92 1.83 -6.21
N GLU A 170 25.85 2.77 -6.30
CA GLU A 170 26.46 3.40 -5.12
C GLU A 170 25.43 4.19 -4.33
N LEU A 171 24.56 4.96 -5.00
CA LEU A 171 23.50 5.70 -4.34
C LEU A 171 22.52 4.77 -3.61
N GLU A 172 22.05 3.71 -4.28
CA GLU A 172 21.13 2.74 -3.67
C GLU A 172 21.79 1.98 -2.51
N TYR A 173 23.06 1.63 -2.66
CA TYR A 173 23.84 1.00 -1.59
C TYR A 173 23.96 1.93 -0.37
N SER A 174 24.31 3.21 -0.58
CA SER A 174 24.40 4.19 0.48
C SER A 174 23.07 4.38 1.20
N MET A 175 21.95 4.54 0.46
CA MET A 175 20.61 4.62 1.07
C MET A 175 20.28 3.39 1.92
N LYS A 176 20.54 2.18 1.41
CA LYS A 176 20.29 0.93 2.15
C LYS A 176 21.16 0.81 3.40
N LYS A 177 22.44 1.19 3.29
CA LYS A 177 23.40 1.22 4.42
C LYS A 177 22.95 2.17 5.53
N MET A 178 22.30 3.28 5.16
CA MET A 178 21.70 4.24 6.09
C MET A 178 20.33 3.80 6.64
N GLY A 179 19.81 2.65 6.25
CA GLY A 179 18.59 2.05 6.78
C GLY A 179 17.34 2.20 5.92
N ALA A 180 17.47 2.63 4.66
CA ALA A 180 16.34 2.58 3.74
C ALA A 180 15.92 1.13 3.45
N SER A 181 14.64 0.85 3.43
CA SER A 181 14.09 -0.44 3.00
C SER A 181 14.22 -0.68 1.48
N GLY A 182 14.32 0.39 0.72
CA GLY A 182 14.45 0.39 -0.73
C GLY A 182 14.33 1.78 -1.32
N VAL A 183 14.43 1.87 -2.64
CA VAL A 183 14.19 3.10 -3.40
C VAL A 183 12.69 3.31 -3.58
N SER A 184 12.26 4.56 -3.71
CA SER A 184 10.84 4.91 -3.92
C SER A 184 10.37 4.68 -5.36
N PHE A 185 11.30 4.72 -6.31
CA PHE A 185 11.12 4.44 -7.74
C PHE A 185 12.44 3.97 -8.33
N GLU A 186 12.40 3.43 -9.54
CA GLU A 186 13.60 2.99 -10.26
C GLU A 186 14.59 4.14 -10.43
N THR A 187 15.83 3.93 -9.99
CA THR A 187 16.86 4.98 -9.97
C THR A 187 17.23 5.42 -11.38
N ILE A 188 17.10 6.70 -11.65
CA ILE A 188 17.42 7.30 -12.95
C ILE A 188 18.68 8.15 -12.81
N ILE A 189 19.77 7.74 -13.48
CA ILE A 189 21.00 8.52 -13.59
C ILE A 189 21.25 8.80 -15.06
N ALA A 190 21.46 10.06 -15.40
CA ALA A 190 21.72 10.48 -16.78
C ALA A 190 22.77 11.60 -16.83
N SER A 191 23.72 11.49 -17.72
CA SER A 191 24.80 12.46 -17.91
C SER A 191 24.93 12.91 -19.37
N GLY A 192 25.59 14.05 -19.60
CA GLY A 192 25.83 14.63 -20.92
C GLY A 192 24.53 14.84 -21.72
N PRO A 193 24.49 14.54 -23.02
CA PRO A 193 23.29 14.73 -23.84
C PRO A 193 22.07 13.95 -23.39
N ARG A 194 22.26 12.84 -22.65
CA ARG A 194 21.17 12.02 -22.10
C ARG A 194 20.45 12.67 -20.94
N SER A 195 21.06 13.60 -20.23
CA SER A 195 20.44 14.31 -19.12
C SER A 195 19.19 15.11 -19.50
N ALA A 196 19.00 15.38 -20.81
CA ALA A 196 17.79 16.02 -21.33
C ALA A 196 16.61 15.06 -21.53
N LEU A 197 16.83 13.75 -21.39
CA LEU A 197 15.78 12.73 -21.55
C LEU A 197 15.11 12.48 -20.19
N SER A 198 13.83 12.80 -20.10
CA SER A 198 13.05 12.71 -18.83
C SER A 198 12.60 11.30 -18.45
N SER A 199 12.86 10.29 -19.27
CA SER A 199 12.44 8.92 -18.96
C SER A 199 13.35 7.88 -19.60
N ARG A 200 13.65 6.90 -18.79
CA ARG A 200 14.17 5.55 -19.06
C ARG A 200 15.67 5.29 -18.92
N VAL A 201 15.87 4.40 -17.95
CA VAL A 201 16.83 3.30 -17.90
C VAL A 201 18.28 3.72 -17.92
N SER A 202 18.92 3.50 -16.79
CA SER A 202 20.36 3.27 -16.68
C SER A 202 20.79 2.13 -17.60
N MET A 203 20.86 2.40 -18.91
CA MET A 203 21.50 1.47 -19.85
C MET A 203 23.01 1.71 -19.83
N SER A 204 23.76 0.62 -19.89
CA SER A 204 25.21 0.56 -19.97
C SER A 204 25.76 1.36 -21.17
N SER A 205 25.88 2.68 -21.05
CA SER A 205 26.64 3.50 -21.98
C SER A 205 27.85 4.08 -21.28
N ARG A 206 29.00 3.89 -21.90
CA ARG A 206 30.32 4.41 -21.52
C ARG A 206 30.37 5.93 -21.72
#